data_047273af985a1b741b53b6e5aeabaf0e
#
_entry.id   047273af985a1b741b53b6e5aeabaf0e
#
_cell.length_a   1.000
_cell.length_b   1.000
_cell.length_c   1.000
_cell.angle_alpha   90.00
_cell.angle_beta   90.00
_cell.angle_gamma   90.00
#
_symmetry.space_group_name_H-M   'P 1'
#
loop_
_entity.id
_entity.type
_entity.pdbx_description
1 polymer ?
#
loop_
_entity_poly.entity_id
_entity_poly.type
_entity_poly.pdbx_seq_one_letter_code
_entity_poly.pdbx_strand_id
1 'polypeptide(L)'
;LPQLRSALAKVERVYALQPLDGAAAPEVRAASRYEGIMPRALLALKNAGRTDLLPLLGEGLARSVYELLRAHRVELQSVPGSSISSVGTSAAPVEVLLIPAPSSAQSVRRRGYAPANLLVQEAARQLNKRLPASVRVRAVDVIGYVPRGRRGSGASLSSRVGAFLLSASETKNEQKSLGAVGRAERMHGALRVMEPALCTGRVSVICDDVVTTGATASEMVRVLQESGSRVLGVCAVAAVPKKAQT
;
A
#
# COMPACT_ATOMS: atom_id res chain seq x y z
N LEU A 1 -1.44 24.57 4.02
CA LEU A 1 -1.84 23.41 4.82
C LEU A 1 -3.37 23.25 4.95
N PRO A 2 -4.24 24.28 5.04
CA PRO A 2 -5.70 24.10 5.17
C PRO A 2 -6.31 23.32 3.99
N GLN A 3 -5.93 23.63 2.75
CA GLN A 3 -6.41 22.92 1.55
C GLN A 3 -6.03 21.42 1.57
N LEU A 4 -4.83 21.09 2.05
CA LEU A 4 -4.40 19.70 2.17
C LEU A 4 -5.19 18.96 3.25
N ARG A 5 -5.49 19.61 4.39
CA ARG A 5 -6.36 19.05 5.42
C ARG A 5 -7.76 18.78 4.90
N SER A 6 -8.35 19.71 4.15
CA SER A 6 -9.65 19.54 3.51
C SER A 6 -9.65 18.39 2.52
N ALA A 7 -8.61 18.26 1.68
CA ALA A 7 -8.48 17.17 0.71
C ALA A 7 -8.38 15.79 1.37
N LEU A 8 -7.83 15.69 2.59
CA LEU A 8 -7.68 14.44 3.34
C LEU A 8 -8.87 14.13 4.27
N ALA A 9 -9.91 14.96 4.27
CA ALA A 9 -11.01 14.84 5.24
C ALA A 9 -11.94 13.64 4.99
N LYS A 10 -11.99 13.13 3.77
CA LYS A 10 -12.94 12.11 3.32
C LYS A 10 -12.21 10.85 2.85
N VAL A 11 -12.35 9.76 3.58
CA VAL A 11 -11.90 8.45 3.10
C VAL A 11 -12.93 7.88 2.14
N GLU A 12 -12.51 7.52 0.95
CA GLU A 12 -13.36 6.90 -0.06
C GLU A 12 -12.92 5.44 -0.32
N ARG A 13 -13.89 4.55 -0.52
CA ARG A 13 -13.65 3.26 -1.16
C ARG A 13 -13.50 3.53 -2.65
N VAL A 14 -12.30 3.30 -3.19
CA VAL A 14 -11.99 3.78 -4.54
C VAL A 14 -12.31 2.73 -5.59
N TYR A 15 -11.91 1.48 -5.37
CA TYR A 15 -12.21 0.31 -6.21
C TYR A 15 -11.71 -0.97 -5.53
N ALA A 16 -12.15 -2.13 -6.02
CA ALA A 16 -11.53 -3.40 -5.70
C ALA A 16 -10.41 -3.70 -6.71
N LEU A 17 -9.31 -4.27 -6.26
CA LEU A 17 -8.29 -4.82 -7.17
C LEU A 17 -8.89 -6.04 -7.88
N GLN A 18 -8.51 -6.27 -9.14
CA GLN A 18 -8.91 -7.51 -9.79
C GLN A 18 -8.25 -8.69 -9.05
N PRO A 19 -9.01 -9.72 -8.66
CA PRO A 19 -8.44 -10.89 -8.02
C PRO A 19 -7.53 -11.61 -9.01
N LEU A 20 -6.41 -12.09 -8.49
CA LEU A 20 -5.65 -13.14 -9.15
C LEU A 20 -6.27 -14.45 -8.68
N ASP A 21 -6.69 -15.29 -9.60
CA ASP A 21 -7.16 -16.67 -9.32
C ASP A 21 -8.45 -16.83 -8.49
N GLY A 22 -9.49 -16.02 -8.71
CA GLY A 22 -10.83 -16.24 -8.18
C GLY A 22 -11.02 -15.95 -6.68
N ALA A 23 -10.00 -15.47 -5.98
CA ALA A 23 -10.13 -14.99 -4.61
C ALA A 23 -10.90 -13.66 -4.55
N ALA A 24 -11.52 -13.35 -3.40
CA ALA A 24 -12.15 -12.06 -3.20
C ALA A 24 -11.13 -10.93 -3.39
N ALA A 25 -11.44 -9.99 -4.28
CA ALA A 25 -10.56 -8.86 -4.57
C ALA A 25 -10.43 -7.95 -3.33
N PRO A 26 -9.22 -7.68 -2.84
CA PRO A 26 -9.04 -6.75 -1.74
C PRO A 26 -9.54 -5.36 -2.12
N GLU A 27 -10.28 -4.74 -1.20
CA GLU A 27 -10.74 -3.37 -1.42
C GLU A 27 -9.59 -2.36 -1.33
N VAL A 28 -9.74 -1.24 -2.03
CA VAL A 28 -8.81 -0.11 -1.97
C VAL A 28 -9.50 1.08 -1.31
N ARG A 29 -8.88 1.61 -0.27
CA ARG A 29 -9.32 2.84 0.41
C ARG A 29 -8.26 3.93 0.28
N ALA A 30 -8.69 5.15 0.01
CA ALA A 30 -7.80 6.30 -0.04
C ALA A 30 -8.39 7.48 0.71
N ALA A 31 -7.54 8.25 1.37
CA ALA A 31 -7.94 9.46 2.10
C ALA A 31 -8.28 10.61 1.16
N SER A 32 -7.87 10.55 -0.10
CA SER A 32 -8.23 11.55 -1.10
C SER A 32 -8.13 11.02 -2.53
N ARG A 33 -8.65 11.79 -3.48
CA ARG A 33 -8.36 11.62 -4.90
C ARG A 33 -6.99 12.19 -5.23
N TYR A 34 -6.30 11.58 -6.20
CA TYR A 34 -5.02 12.09 -6.71
C TYR A 34 -5.25 13.26 -7.67
N GLU A 35 -5.78 14.38 -7.13
CA GLU A 35 -6.11 15.60 -7.86
C GLU A 35 -5.87 16.85 -7.01
N GLY A 36 -5.96 18.03 -7.62
CA GLY A 36 -5.81 19.31 -6.92
C GLY A 36 -4.42 19.48 -6.29
N ILE A 37 -4.38 19.67 -4.97
CA ILE A 37 -3.12 19.88 -4.23
C ILE A 37 -2.36 18.56 -3.95
N MET A 38 -3.04 17.42 -4.00
CA MET A 38 -2.47 16.14 -3.56
C MET A 38 -1.25 15.70 -4.36
N PRO A 39 -1.22 15.77 -5.71
CA PRO A 39 -0.01 15.48 -6.48
C PRO A 39 1.20 16.30 -6.05
N ARG A 40 1.01 17.60 -5.82
CA ARG A 40 2.10 18.49 -5.39
C ARG A 40 2.62 18.13 -4.02
N ALA A 41 1.74 17.83 -3.06
CA ALA A 41 2.13 17.44 -1.70
C ALA A 41 2.92 16.13 -1.68
N LEU A 42 2.45 15.10 -2.40
CA LEU A 42 3.12 13.81 -2.47
C LEU A 42 4.45 13.87 -3.24
N LEU A 43 4.52 14.64 -4.33
CA LEU A 43 5.78 14.88 -5.04
C LEU A 43 6.76 15.69 -4.20
N ALA A 44 6.31 16.65 -3.41
CA ALA A 44 7.16 17.40 -2.49
C ALA A 44 7.75 16.49 -1.41
N LEU A 45 6.95 15.57 -0.83
CA LEU A 45 7.46 14.54 0.05
C LEU A 45 8.46 13.63 -0.68
N LYS A 46 8.11 13.13 -1.87
CA LYS A 46 8.95 12.18 -2.62
C LYS A 46 10.28 12.76 -3.10
N ASN A 47 10.27 13.99 -3.61
CA ASN A 47 11.39 14.52 -4.40
C ASN A 47 12.08 15.75 -3.78
N ALA A 48 11.37 16.52 -2.96
CA ALA A 48 11.89 17.74 -2.35
C ALA A 48 12.17 17.60 -0.84
N GLY A 49 12.10 16.37 -0.29
CA GLY A 49 12.43 16.12 1.12
C GLY A 49 11.50 16.80 2.14
N ARG A 50 10.27 17.17 1.73
CA ARG A 50 9.30 17.86 2.58
C ARG A 50 8.70 16.89 3.62
N THR A 51 9.54 16.43 4.54
CA THR A 51 9.14 15.53 5.64
C THR A 51 8.24 16.20 6.67
N ASP A 52 8.17 17.52 6.68
CA ASP A 52 7.20 18.31 7.46
C ASP A 52 5.73 18.02 7.06
N LEU A 53 5.50 17.41 5.89
CA LEU A 53 4.18 16.96 5.46
C LEU A 53 3.79 15.59 6.02
N LEU A 54 4.74 14.83 6.58
CA LEU A 54 4.50 13.46 7.09
C LEU A 54 3.38 13.39 8.13
N PRO A 55 3.28 14.29 9.13
CA PRO A 55 2.20 14.20 10.12
C PRO A 55 0.82 14.29 9.48
N LEU A 56 0.64 15.13 8.46
CA LEU A 56 -0.63 15.35 7.81
C LEU A 56 -0.97 14.23 6.80
N LEU A 57 0.00 13.85 5.97
CA LEU A 57 -0.19 12.76 4.99
C LEU A 57 -0.31 11.41 5.70
N GLY A 58 0.45 11.19 6.77
CA GLY A 58 0.33 10.01 7.64
C GLY A 58 -1.02 9.93 8.35
N GLU A 59 -1.61 11.07 8.73
CA GLU A 59 -2.98 11.12 9.25
C GLU A 59 -4.00 10.68 8.20
N GLY A 60 -3.85 11.11 6.96
CA GLY A 60 -4.68 10.64 5.85
C GLY A 60 -4.59 9.12 5.68
N LEU A 61 -3.37 8.57 5.62
CA LEU A 61 -3.18 7.13 5.54
C LEU A 61 -3.75 6.40 6.75
N ALA A 62 -3.55 6.91 7.97
CA ALA A 62 -4.11 6.34 9.19
C ALA A 62 -5.64 6.27 9.16
N ARG A 63 -6.31 7.29 8.62
CA ARG A 63 -7.77 7.27 8.43
C ARG A 63 -8.21 6.19 7.46
N SER A 64 -7.51 6.03 6.31
CA SER A 64 -7.82 4.98 5.33
C SER A 64 -7.70 3.60 5.97
N VAL A 65 -6.64 3.35 6.74
CA VAL A 65 -6.43 2.10 7.46
C VAL A 65 -7.50 1.91 8.55
N TYR A 66 -7.81 2.94 9.32
CA TYR A 66 -8.83 2.87 10.37
C TYR A 66 -10.20 2.46 9.82
N GLU A 67 -10.65 3.06 8.71
CA GLU A 67 -11.91 2.71 8.07
C GLU A 67 -11.90 1.29 7.47
N LEU A 68 -10.76 0.82 6.96
CA LEU A 68 -10.60 -0.56 6.53
C LEU A 68 -10.74 -1.52 7.72
N LEU A 69 -10.01 -1.30 8.80
CA LEU A 69 -10.05 -2.13 10.01
C LEU A 69 -11.46 -2.14 10.63
N ARG A 70 -12.15 -1.00 10.60
CA ARG A 70 -13.53 -0.90 11.08
C ARG A 70 -14.49 -1.75 10.26
N ALA A 71 -14.32 -1.77 8.94
CA ALA A 71 -15.14 -2.59 8.05
C ALA A 71 -14.92 -4.10 8.26
N HIS A 72 -13.68 -4.49 8.60
CA HIS A 72 -13.27 -5.88 8.84
C HIS A 72 -13.27 -6.28 10.33
N ARG A 73 -13.98 -5.54 11.19
CA ARG A 73 -13.97 -5.74 12.64
C ARG A 73 -14.30 -7.18 13.07
N VAL A 74 -15.30 -7.80 12.45
CA VAL A 74 -15.72 -9.18 12.74
C VAL A 74 -14.60 -10.18 12.38
N GLU A 75 -13.92 -9.93 11.27
CA GLU A 75 -12.85 -10.79 10.79
C GLU A 75 -11.60 -10.72 11.68
N LEU A 76 -11.32 -9.55 12.27
CA LEU A 76 -10.22 -9.38 13.22
C LEU A 76 -10.48 -10.14 14.53
N GLN A 77 -11.74 -10.32 14.91
CA GLN A 77 -12.13 -11.09 16.10
C GLN A 77 -12.01 -12.60 15.87
N SER A 78 -11.98 -13.07 14.63
CA SER A 78 -11.94 -14.48 14.25
C SER A 78 -10.51 -15.01 14.00
N VAL A 79 -9.46 -14.22 14.26
CA VAL A 79 -8.08 -14.67 14.09
C VAL A 79 -7.74 -15.72 15.15
N PRO A 80 -7.25 -16.95 14.76
CA PRO A 80 -6.83 -17.97 15.72
C PRO A 80 -5.74 -17.41 16.67
N GLY A 81 -5.98 -17.49 17.96
CA GLY A 81 -5.13 -16.87 19.00
C GLY A 81 -5.71 -15.60 19.61
N SER A 82 -6.75 -14.98 19.03
CA SER A 82 -7.55 -13.93 19.63
C SER A 82 -8.72 -14.55 20.42
N SER A 83 -8.45 -15.44 21.37
CA SER A 83 -9.51 -15.99 22.23
C SER A 83 -10.09 -14.87 23.09
N ILE A 84 -11.19 -14.28 22.60
CA ILE A 84 -12.12 -13.54 23.45
C ILE A 84 -12.98 -14.59 24.16
N SER A 85 -12.34 -15.40 24.98
CA SER A 85 -13.07 -16.22 25.95
C SER A 85 -13.39 -15.32 27.14
N SER A 86 -14.67 -15.20 27.38
CA SER A 86 -15.22 -14.63 28.62
C SER A 86 -14.44 -15.10 29.84
N VAL A 87 -14.20 -14.13 30.73
CA VAL A 87 -13.65 -14.29 32.09
C VAL A 87 -12.12 -14.27 32.19
N GLY A 88 -11.55 -13.10 32.42
CA GLY A 88 -10.45 -12.91 33.37
C GLY A 88 -9.01 -13.04 32.88
N THR A 89 -8.73 -13.31 31.60
CA THR A 89 -7.36 -13.31 31.08
C THR A 89 -7.21 -12.26 29.95
N SER A 90 -6.27 -11.35 30.11
CA SER A 90 -5.91 -10.34 29.09
C SER A 90 -5.46 -11.04 27.81
N ALA A 91 -6.38 -11.21 26.86
CA ALA A 91 -6.03 -11.74 25.54
C ALA A 91 -5.02 -10.79 24.87
N ALA A 92 -3.97 -11.33 24.27
CA ALA A 92 -3.00 -10.53 23.54
C ALA A 92 -3.70 -9.75 22.42
N PRO A 93 -3.33 -8.50 22.16
CA PRO A 93 -3.94 -7.70 21.11
C PRO A 93 -3.71 -8.36 19.74
N VAL A 94 -4.71 -8.26 18.88
CA VAL A 94 -4.57 -8.65 17.46
C VAL A 94 -3.57 -7.71 16.81
N GLU A 95 -2.44 -8.26 16.33
CA GLU A 95 -1.44 -7.49 15.62
C GLU A 95 -1.78 -7.45 14.12
N VAL A 96 -1.91 -6.24 13.57
CA VAL A 96 -2.10 -6.02 12.14
C VAL A 96 -0.83 -5.40 11.57
N LEU A 97 -0.27 -6.01 10.54
CA LEU A 97 0.91 -5.52 9.86
C LEU A 97 0.55 -4.47 8.81
N LEU A 98 1.16 -3.30 8.88
CA LEU A 98 1.09 -2.29 7.83
C LEU A 98 2.31 -2.44 6.94
N ILE A 99 2.09 -2.88 5.70
CA ILE A 99 3.16 -3.22 4.75
C ILE A 99 3.30 -2.09 3.73
N PRO A 100 4.40 -1.32 3.77
CA PRO A 100 4.64 -0.24 2.83
C PRO A 100 4.92 -0.76 1.42
N ALA A 101 4.45 -0.04 0.40
CA ALA A 101 4.85 -0.29 -0.98
C ALA A 101 6.36 -0.12 -1.14
N PRO A 102 7.05 -1.06 -1.80
CA PRO A 102 8.51 -1.07 -1.87
C PRO A 102 9.05 0.08 -2.70
N SER A 103 10.06 0.76 -2.19
CA SER A 103 10.86 1.73 -2.93
C SER A 103 12.05 1.04 -3.62
N SER A 104 12.37 1.42 -4.88
CA SER A 104 13.56 0.88 -5.51
C SER A 104 14.84 1.33 -4.79
N ALA A 105 15.83 0.45 -4.69
CA ALA A 105 17.12 0.76 -4.06
C ALA A 105 17.79 2.00 -4.67
N GLN A 106 17.65 2.21 -5.99
CA GLN A 106 18.14 3.41 -6.67
C GLN A 106 17.44 4.67 -6.17
N SER A 107 16.10 4.62 -6.01
CA SER A 107 15.34 5.75 -5.51
C SER A 107 15.68 6.08 -4.06
N VAL A 108 15.87 5.05 -3.21
CA VAL A 108 16.28 5.23 -1.82
C VAL A 108 17.68 5.83 -1.75
N ARG A 109 18.66 5.31 -2.51
CA ARG A 109 20.01 5.88 -2.56
C ARG A 109 20.01 7.35 -2.99
N ARG A 110 19.20 7.72 -3.99
CA ARG A 110 19.12 9.10 -4.48
C ARG A 110 18.51 10.06 -3.47
N ARG A 111 17.51 9.62 -2.68
CA ARG A 111 16.76 10.47 -1.76
C ARG A 111 17.23 10.38 -0.31
N GLY A 112 17.95 9.32 0.05
CA GLY A 112 18.32 9.02 1.43
C GLY A 112 17.22 8.38 2.29
N TYR A 113 16.00 8.21 1.75
CA TYR A 113 14.87 7.63 2.49
C TYR A 113 13.83 6.99 1.57
N ALA A 114 12.96 6.16 2.16
CA ALA A 114 11.81 5.54 1.51
C ALA A 114 10.51 6.26 1.97
N PRO A 115 9.88 7.10 1.15
CA PRO A 115 8.72 7.90 1.55
C PRO A 115 7.55 7.06 2.06
N ALA A 116 7.26 5.92 1.42
CA ALA A 116 6.19 5.02 1.84
C ALA A 116 6.44 4.48 3.26
N ASN A 117 7.68 4.08 3.59
CA ASN A 117 8.03 3.59 4.92
C ASN A 117 7.79 4.66 5.99
N LEU A 118 8.22 5.90 5.74
CA LEU A 118 8.00 7.01 6.67
C LEU A 118 6.52 7.30 6.88
N LEU A 119 5.73 7.29 5.80
CA LEU A 119 4.27 7.47 5.87
C LEU A 119 3.61 6.36 6.69
N VAL A 120 3.99 5.11 6.47
CA VAL A 120 3.41 3.96 7.17
C VAL A 120 3.80 3.95 8.64
N GLN A 121 5.04 4.29 8.98
CA GLN A 121 5.48 4.45 10.37
C GLN A 121 4.69 5.55 11.08
N GLU A 122 4.51 6.70 10.45
CA GLU A 122 3.72 7.80 11.01
C GLU A 122 2.24 7.41 11.17
N ALA A 123 1.66 6.72 10.16
CA ALA A 123 0.29 6.22 10.24
C ALA A 123 0.13 5.21 11.40
N ALA A 124 1.05 4.27 11.55
CA ALA A 124 1.04 3.31 12.67
C ALA A 124 1.13 4.00 14.04
N ARG A 125 2.01 5.01 14.16
CA ARG A 125 2.13 5.81 15.38
C ARG A 125 0.82 6.51 15.75
N GLN A 126 0.12 7.07 14.77
CA GLN A 126 -1.15 7.76 14.98
C GLN A 126 -2.31 6.79 15.26
N LEU A 127 -2.35 5.65 14.56
CA LEU A 127 -3.36 4.62 14.75
C LEU A 127 -3.29 4.02 16.17
N ASN A 128 -2.11 3.66 16.65
CA ASN A 128 -1.95 3.07 17.98
C ASN A 128 -2.39 3.99 19.13
N LYS A 129 -2.56 5.30 18.86
CA LYS A 129 -3.14 6.25 19.84
C LYS A 129 -4.67 6.27 19.83
N ARG A 130 -5.30 5.71 18.78
CA ARG A 130 -6.76 5.80 18.52
C ARG A 130 -7.45 4.44 18.55
N LEU A 131 -6.70 3.37 18.30
CA LEU A 131 -7.22 2.01 18.29
C LEU A 131 -7.47 1.52 19.72
N PRO A 132 -8.48 0.66 19.93
CA PRO A 132 -8.68 0.01 21.21
C PRO A 132 -7.48 -0.89 21.57
N ALA A 133 -7.26 -1.12 22.85
CA ALA A 133 -6.14 -1.93 23.34
C ALA A 133 -6.10 -3.37 22.77
N SER A 134 -7.25 -3.87 22.27
CA SER A 134 -7.37 -5.17 21.63
C SER A 134 -6.78 -5.25 20.21
N VAL A 135 -6.40 -4.12 19.61
CA VAL A 135 -5.83 -4.07 18.25
C VAL A 135 -4.57 -3.24 18.27
N ARG A 136 -3.49 -3.77 17.72
CA ARG A 136 -2.23 -3.06 17.54
C ARG A 136 -1.80 -3.10 16.09
N VAL A 137 -1.31 -2.00 15.57
CA VAL A 137 -0.73 -1.96 14.22
C VAL A 137 0.79 -1.79 14.28
N ARG A 138 1.50 -2.44 13.37
CA ARG A 138 2.96 -2.36 13.26
C ARG A 138 3.37 -2.18 11.80
N ALA A 139 4.16 -1.14 11.53
CA ALA A 139 4.79 -0.93 10.22
C ALA A 139 5.93 -1.95 10.03
N VAL A 140 5.88 -2.72 8.94
CA VAL A 140 6.88 -3.76 8.65
C VAL A 140 7.25 -3.72 7.17
N ASP A 141 8.53 -3.43 6.88
CA ASP A 141 9.06 -3.37 5.51
C ASP A 141 9.64 -4.74 5.12
N VAL A 142 8.80 -5.60 4.57
CA VAL A 142 9.14 -6.99 4.21
C VAL A 142 9.06 -7.28 2.71
N ILE A 143 8.66 -6.29 1.90
CA ILE A 143 8.55 -6.48 0.45
C ILE A 143 9.78 -5.91 -0.25
N GLY A 144 10.45 -6.76 -1.02
CA GLY A 144 11.59 -6.36 -1.84
C GLY A 144 11.40 -6.71 -3.31
N TYR A 145 12.18 -6.04 -4.16
CA TYR A 145 12.25 -6.39 -5.58
C TYR A 145 13.09 -7.65 -5.78
N VAL A 146 12.63 -8.53 -6.67
CA VAL A 146 13.41 -9.69 -7.11
C VAL A 146 14.61 -9.21 -7.93
N PRO A 147 15.86 -9.62 -7.60
CA PRO A 147 17.03 -9.28 -8.39
C PRO A 147 16.89 -9.72 -9.84
N ARG A 148 17.36 -8.90 -10.79
CA ARG A 148 17.20 -9.12 -12.24
C ARG A 148 17.76 -10.45 -12.76
N GLY A 149 18.73 -11.08 -12.11
CA GLY A 149 19.34 -12.35 -12.51
C GLY A 149 18.52 -13.60 -12.17
N ARG A 150 17.43 -13.50 -11.41
CA ARG A 150 16.60 -14.64 -10.98
C ARG A 150 15.22 -14.71 -11.65
N ARG A 151 14.88 -13.76 -12.51
CA ARG A 151 13.67 -13.86 -13.33
C ARG A 151 13.95 -14.85 -14.45
N GLY A 152 13.17 -15.93 -14.50
CA GLY A 152 13.29 -16.97 -15.54
C GLY A 152 13.42 -16.37 -16.94
N SER A 153 14.26 -16.98 -17.75
CA SER A 153 14.77 -16.53 -19.06
C SER A 153 13.71 -16.55 -20.18
N GLY A 154 12.63 -15.77 -20.03
CA GLY A 154 11.54 -15.77 -21.02
C GLY A 154 11.18 -14.41 -21.63
N ALA A 155 11.87 -13.32 -21.31
CA ALA A 155 11.51 -12.01 -21.85
C ALA A 155 12.75 -11.14 -22.11
N SER A 156 12.90 -10.72 -23.38
CA SER A 156 13.94 -9.85 -23.91
C SER A 156 14.28 -8.66 -23.02
N LEU A 157 15.57 -8.48 -22.75
CA LEU A 157 16.14 -7.55 -21.76
C LEU A 157 16.14 -6.07 -22.17
N SER A 158 15.88 -5.73 -23.42
CA SER A 158 16.18 -4.39 -23.96
C SER A 158 15.08 -3.32 -23.76
N SER A 159 13.82 -3.73 -23.54
CA SER A 159 12.70 -2.75 -23.46
C SER A 159 12.26 -2.39 -22.03
N ARG A 160 12.87 -2.98 -20.99
CA ARG A 160 12.30 -2.98 -19.62
C ARG A 160 12.88 -1.93 -18.66
N VAL A 161 13.96 -1.28 -19.01
CA VAL A 161 14.67 -0.32 -18.11
C VAL A 161 14.18 1.12 -18.32
N GLY A 162 13.81 1.49 -19.55
CA GLY A 162 13.43 2.86 -19.90
C GLY A 162 12.09 3.31 -19.35
N ALA A 163 11.11 2.41 -19.24
CA ALA A 163 9.73 2.79 -18.93
C ALA A 163 9.43 3.06 -17.44
N PHE A 164 10.28 2.57 -16.52
CA PHE A 164 10.13 2.88 -15.09
C PHE A 164 10.71 4.25 -14.71
N LEU A 165 11.70 4.73 -15.48
CA LEU A 165 12.31 6.04 -15.27
C LEU A 165 11.53 7.18 -15.94
N LEU A 166 10.70 6.88 -16.94
CA LEU A 166 9.96 7.87 -17.74
C LEU A 166 8.59 8.24 -17.19
N SER A 167 8.12 7.60 -16.11
CA SER A 167 6.85 8.00 -15.48
C SER A 167 6.96 9.28 -14.64
N ALA A 168 8.13 9.90 -14.59
CA ALA A 168 8.38 11.14 -13.85
C ALA A 168 8.55 12.39 -14.77
N SER A 169 8.56 12.24 -16.08
CA SER A 169 8.63 13.38 -17.00
C SER A 169 7.75 13.17 -18.22
N GLU A 170 6.86 14.10 -18.39
CA GLU A 170 5.95 14.42 -19.46
C GLU A 170 6.33 13.94 -20.87
N THR A 171 5.43 13.19 -21.53
CA THR A 171 4.96 13.55 -22.87
C THR A 171 3.60 12.92 -23.12
N LYS A 172 2.67 13.77 -23.50
CA LYS A 172 1.27 13.49 -23.83
C LYS A 172 1.16 12.72 -25.16
N ASN A 173 0.21 11.83 -25.19
CA ASN A 173 -0.77 11.58 -26.25
C ASN A 173 -0.79 10.29 -27.08
N GLU A 174 0.03 9.25 -26.92
CA GLU A 174 -0.27 8.05 -27.72
C GLU A 174 -0.09 6.66 -27.03
N GLN A 175 0.26 6.63 -25.74
CA GLN A 175 0.49 5.37 -25.03
C GLN A 175 -0.54 5.02 -23.95
N LYS A 176 -1.75 5.59 -24.02
CA LYS A 176 -2.75 5.44 -22.93
C LYS A 176 -3.46 4.09 -22.88
N SER A 177 -3.57 3.34 -23.94
CA SER A 177 -4.29 2.05 -23.95
C SER A 177 -3.43 0.84 -23.57
N LEU A 178 -2.13 0.88 -23.84
CA LEU A 178 -1.16 -0.16 -23.42
C LEU A 178 -0.71 -0.01 -21.96
N GLY A 179 -1.09 1.08 -21.31
CA GLY A 179 -0.46 1.53 -20.05
C GLY A 179 -0.83 0.73 -18.79
N ALA A 180 -2.03 0.17 -18.67
CA ALA A 180 -2.47 -0.52 -17.46
C ALA A 180 -2.13 -2.01 -17.49
N VAL A 181 -2.45 -2.70 -18.58
CA VAL A 181 -2.16 -4.12 -18.78
C VAL A 181 -0.65 -4.35 -18.81
N GLY A 182 0.10 -3.57 -19.59
CA GLY A 182 1.56 -3.69 -19.64
C GLY A 182 2.28 -3.31 -18.32
N ARG A 183 1.65 -2.57 -17.40
CA ARG A 183 2.18 -2.34 -16.05
C ARG A 183 1.90 -3.52 -15.12
N ALA A 184 0.73 -4.14 -15.22
CA ALA A 184 0.39 -5.33 -14.45
C ALA A 184 1.32 -6.50 -14.82
N GLU A 185 1.50 -6.77 -16.12
CA GLU A 185 2.41 -7.81 -16.61
C GLU A 185 3.86 -7.58 -16.17
N ARG A 186 4.34 -6.32 -16.17
CA ARG A 186 5.70 -6.00 -15.72
C ARG A 186 5.89 -6.14 -14.22
N MET A 187 4.84 -5.97 -13.44
CA MET A 187 4.89 -6.12 -11.99
C MET A 187 4.78 -7.57 -11.55
N HIS A 188 4.14 -8.43 -12.33
CA HIS A 188 4.02 -9.84 -11.99
C HIS A 188 5.40 -10.51 -11.83
N GLY A 189 5.62 -11.18 -10.69
CA GLY A 189 6.91 -11.78 -10.32
C GLY A 189 8.03 -10.76 -10.04
N ALA A 190 7.70 -9.46 -9.91
CA ALA A 190 8.69 -8.43 -9.63
C ALA A 190 9.01 -8.27 -8.15
N LEU A 191 8.11 -8.69 -7.28
CA LEU A 191 8.23 -8.56 -5.84
C LEU A 191 8.38 -9.92 -5.15
N ARG A 192 8.90 -9.89 -3.94
CA ARG A 192 8.92 -11.03 -3.03
C ARG A 192 8.83 -10.58 -1.59
N VAL A 193 8.33 -11.44 -0.71
CA VAL A 193 8.46 -11.26 0.74
C VAL A 193 9.88 -11.68 1.14
N MET A 194 10.59 -10.78 1.82
CA MET A 194 11.98 -11.01 2.25
C MET A 194 12.05 -11.88 3.50
N GLU A 195 11.07 -11.72 4.39
CA GLU A 195 10.98 -12.42 5.67
C GLU A 195 9.58 -13.05 5.84
N PRO A 196 9.29 -14.17 5.17
CA PRO A 196 7.95 -14.78 5.18
C PRO A 196 7.44 -15.09 6.59
N ALA A 197 8.32 -15.51 7.51
CA ALA A 197 7.98 -15.83 8.90
C ALA A 197 7.32 -14.66 9.66
N LEU A 198 7.60 -13.41 9.25
CA LEU A 198 6.94 -12.23 9.82
C LEU A 198 5.50 -12.06 9.33
N CYS A 199 5.14 -12.68 8.22
CA CYS A 199 3.84 -12.51 7.56
C CYS A 199 2.91 -13.70 7.76
N THR A 200 3.46 -14.91 7.86
CA THR A 200 2.69 -16.17 7.93
C THR A 200 1.71 -16.16 9.10
N GLY A 201 0.43 -16.45 8.80
CA GLY A 201 -0.65 -16.51 9.78
C GLY A 201 -1.08 -15.14 10.33
N ARG A 202 -0.50 -14.03 9.84
CA ARG A 202 -0.80 -12.69 10.33
C ARG A 202 -1.72 -11.92 9.38
N VAL A 203 -2.42 -10.97 9.95
CA VAL A 203 -3.26 -10.02 9.21
C VAL A 203 -2.39 -8.87 8.71
N SER A 204 -2.55 -8.50 7.45
CA SER A 204 -1.81 -7.40 6.84
C SER A 204 -2.70 -6.42 6.07
N VAL A 205 -2.27 -5.17 6.03
CA VAL A 205 -2.81 -4.09 5.21
C VAL A 205 -1.68 -3.53 4.36
N ILE A 206 -1.86 -3.50 3.06
CA ILE A 206 -0.91 -2.89 2.14
C ILE A 206 -1.09 -1.37 2.18
N CYS A 207 0.00 -0.64 2.28
CA CYS A 207 -0.01 0.82 2.40
C CYS A 207 0.86 1.46 1.32
N ASP A 208 0.29 2.41 0.57
CA ASP A 208 1.00 3.16 -0.46
C ASP A 208 0.75 4.66 -0.28
N ASP A 209 1.53 5.49 -0.91
CA ASP A 209 1.26 6.93 -0.99
C ASP A 209 0.21 7.23 -2.07
N VAL A 210 0.30 6.57 -3.24
CA VAL A 210 -0.66 6.72 -4.35
C VAL A 210 -0.97 5.38 -5.02
N VAL A 211 -2.23 5.02 -5.05
CA VAL A 211 -2.70 3.92 -5.91
C VAL A 211 -3.17 4.48 -7.24
N THR A 212 -2.53 4.08 -8.33
CA THR A 212 -2.89 4.48 -9.70
C THR A 212 -3.61 3.35 -10.43
N THR A 213 -2.89 2.44 -11.08
CA THR A 213 -3.47 1.26 -11.73
C THR A 213 -3.71 0.11 -10.78
N GLY A 214 -3.08 0.13 -9.61
CA GLY A 214 -3.09 -0.96 -8.64
C GLY A 214 -2.12 -2.11 -8.94
N ALA A 215 -1.32 -2.03 -10.03
CA ALA A 215 -0.41 -3.11 -10.42
C ALA A 215 0.58 -3.51 -9.31
N THR A 216 1.19 -2.53 -8.64
CA THR A 216 2.07 -2.78 -7.49
C THR A 216 1.31 -3.42 -6.34
N ALA A 217 0.13 -2.88 -6.02
CA ALA A 217 -0.70 -3.40 -4.95
C ALA A 217 -1.17 -4.83 -5.22
N SER A 218 -1.58 -5.17 -6.46
CA SER A 218 -1.96 -6.53 -6.85
C SER A 218 -0.80 -7.52 -6.68
N GLU A 219 0.41 -7.13 -7.09
CA GLU A 219 1.59 -7.99 -6.90
C GLU A 219 1.97 -8.15 -5.43
N MET A 220 1.81 -7.10 -4.61
CA MET A 220 2.00 -7.20 -3.16
C MET A 220 0.97 -8.14 -2.52
N VAL A 221 -0.30 -8.06 -2.92
CA VAL A 221 -1.35 -8.99 -2.48
C VAL A 221 -0.93 -10.42 -2.76
N ARG A 222 -0.54 -10.71 -4.00
CA ARG A 222 -0.11 -12.04 -4.42
C ARG A 222 1.00 -12.60 -3.52
N VAL A 223 2.12 -11.89 -3.40
CA VAL A 223 3.28 -12.38 -2.65
C VAL A 223 3.03 -12.48 -1.14
N LEU A 224 2.17 -11.63 -0.57
CA LEU A 224 1.78 -11.71 0.83
C LEU A 224 0.87 -12.93 1.08
N GLN A 225 -0.11 -13.17 0.21
CA GLN A 225 -0.97 -14.36 0.30
C GLN A 225 -0.17 -15.65 0.11
N GLU A 226 0.76 -15.69 -0.83
CA GLU A 226 1.69 -16.82 -1.00
C GLU A 226 2.57 -17.05 0.24
N SER A 227 2.89 -16.01 1.00
CA SER A 227 3.60 -16.14 2.29
C SER A 227 2.70 -16.56 3.45
N GLY A 228 1.42 -16.82 3.21
CA GLY A 228 0.45 -17.19 4.24
C GLY A 228 -0.10 -16.01 5.05
N SER A 229 0.06 -14.78 4.57
CA SER A 229 -0.54 -13.59 5.20
C SER A 229 -1.99 -13.41 4.75
N ARG A 230 -2.85 -13.01 5.67
CA ARG A 230 -4.22 -12.60 5.37
C ARG A 230 -4.26 -11.10 5.04
N VAL A 231 -4.38 -10.76 3.77
CA VAL A 231 -4.46 -9.37 3.33
C VAL A 231 -5.90 -8.85 3.42
N LEU A 232 -6.16 -7.84 4.27
CA LEU A 232 -7.49 -7.22 4.40
C LEU A 232 -7.81 -6.28 3.26
N GLY A 233 -6.81 -5.55 2.78
CA GLY A 233 -7.01 -4.55 1.73
C GLY A 233 -5.79 -3.69 1.49
N VAL A 234 -6.00 -2.66 0.66
CA VAL A 234 -4.98 -1.67 0.30
C VAL A 234 -5.42 -0.30 0.75
N CYS A 235 -4.56 0.41 1.45
CA CYS A 235 -4.79 1.78 1.90
C CYS A 235 -3.77 2.74 1.29
N ALA A 236 -4.23 3.92 0.89
CA ALA A 236 -3.36 4.94 0.34
C ALA A 236 -3.71 6.34 0.86
N VAL A 237 -2.77 7.26 0.74
CA VAL A 237 -3.04 8.68 0.96
C VAL A 237 -3.94 9.20 -0.15
N ALA A 238 -3.65 8.81 -1.41
CA ALA A 238 -4.47 9.19 -2.55
C ALA A 238 -4.63 8.05 -3.55
N ALA A 239 -5.71 8.10 -4.34
CA ALA A 239 -5.90 7.19 -5.46
C ALA A 239 -6.42 7.91 -6.70
N VAL A 240 -6.01 7.42 -7.86
CA VAL A 240 -6.59 7.86 -9.14
C VAL A 240 -7.92 7.14 -9.33
N PRO A 241 -9.05 7.86 -9.42
CA PRO A 241 -10.34 7.24 -9.65
C PRO A 241 -10.32 6.45 -10.97
N LYS A 242 -10.77 5.21 -10.95
CA LYS A 242 -11.07 4.53 -12.23
C LYS A 242 -12.32 5.20 -12.81
N LYS A 243 -12.28 5.57 -14.09
CA LYS A 243 -13.50 5.95 -14.81
C LYS A 243 -14.45 4.75 -14.75
N ALA A 244 -15.70 4.98 -14.34
CA ALA A 244 -16.73 3.97 -14.49
C ALA A 244 -16.73 3.56 -15.97
N GLN A 245 -16.57 2.27 -16.23
CA GLN A 245 -16.84 1.73 -17.56
C GLN A 245 -18.36 1.79 -17.71
N THR A 246 -18.79 2.77 -18.51
CA THR A 246 -20.17 2.87 -19.02
C THR A 246 -20.38 1.79 -20.07
#